data_fd83baea352f3d533363eb6cd4ecd911
#
_entry.id   fd83baea352f3d533363eb6cd4ecd911
#
_cell.length_a   1.000
_cell.length_b   1.000
_cell.length_c   1.000
_cell.angle_alpha   90.00
_cell.angle_beta   90.00
_cell.angle_gamma   90.00
#
_symmetry.space_group_name_H-M   'P 1'
#
loop_
_entity.id
_entity.type
_entity.pdbx_description
1 polymer ?
#
loop_
_entity_poly.entity_id
_entity_poly.type
_entity_poly.pdbx_seq_one_letter_code
_entity_poly.pdbx_strand_id
1 'polypeptide(L)'
;MNEQLELAWQFVERTGVNVFLTGKAGTGKTTFLRQLKERSPKRMIVVAPTGVAAINAGGVTIHSFFQFPLAPYVPGSSFNTKDERFRFSKEKKRIIRTLDLLVIDEISMVRADLLDQIDAVLRLHKDKNRPF
;
A
#
# COMPACT_ATOMS: atom_id res chain seq x y z
N MET A 1 5.53 -15.58 17.28
CA MET A 1 5.69 -14.10 17.14
C MET A 1 6.02 -13.50 18.50
N ASN A 2 6.82 -12.44 18.52
CA ASN A 2 7.08 -11.73 19.77
C ASN A 2 5.88 -10.81 20.11
N GLU A 3 5.91 -10.23 21.31
CA GLU A 3 4.81 -9.41 21.81
C GLU A 3 4.52 -8.21 20.91
N GLN A 4 5.55 -7.59 20.36
CA GLN A 4 5.40 -6.40 19.50
C GLN A 4 4.73 -6.77 18.19
N LEU A 5 5.08 -7.89 17.59
CA LEU A 5 4.44 -8.36 16.37
C LEU A 5 3.01 -8.82 16.62
N GLU A 6 2.73 -9.41 17.77
CA GLU A 6 1.35 -9.74 18.13
C GLU A 6 0.50 -8.50 18.31
N LEU A 7 1.05 -7.47 18.94
CA LEU A 7 0.35 -6.19 19.08
C LEU A 7 0.06 -5.56 17.71
N ALA A 8 1.05 -5.57 16.81
CA ALA A 8 0.85 -5.10 15.45
C ALA A 8 -0.24 -5.89 14.74
N TRP A 9 -0.26 -7.20 14.89
CA TRP A 9 -1.28 -8.07 14.34
C TRP A 9 -2.68 -7.65 14.80
N GLN A 10 -2.84 -7.40 16.09
CA GLN A 10 -4.14 -6.99 16.64
C GLN A 10 -4.59 -5.64 16.09
N PHE A 11 -3.69 -4.69 15.97
CA PHE A 11 -4.02 -3.39 15.37
C PHE A 11 -4.46 -3.56 13.92
N VAL A 12 -3.75 -4.37 13.15
CA VAL A 12 -4.10 -4.59 11.73
C VAL A 12 -5.45 -5.31 11.60
N GLU A 13 -5.67 -6.36 12.39
CA GLU A 13 -6.86 -7.19 12.24
C GLU A 13 -8.12 -6.57 12.84
N ARG A 14 -7.99 -5.86 13.94
CA ARG A 14 -9.14 -5.42 14.74
C ARG A 14 -9.46 -3.93 14.62
N THR A 15 -8.63 -3.17 13.94
CA THR A 15 -8.81 -1.72 13.84
C THR A 15 -8.59 -1.24 12.41
N GLY A 16 -9.02 0.01 12.14
CA GLY A 16 -8.70 0.71 10.91
C GLY A 16 -7.53 1.67 11.04
N VAL A 17 -6.75 1.55 12.10
CA VAL A 17 -5.63 2.45 12.37
C VAL A 17 -4.44 2.07 11.48
N ASN A 18 -3.74 3.08 10.96
CA ASN A 18 -2.51 2.86 10.22
C ASN A 18 -1.41 2.38 11.17
N VAL A 19 -0.61 1.42 10.72
CA VAL A 19 0.45 0.82 11.51
C VAL A 19 1.78 1.02 10.78
N PHE A 20 2.76 1.56 11.49
CA PHE A 20 4.13 1.64 11.00
C PHE A 20 4.98 0.61 11.74
N LEU A 21 5.32 -0.46 11.03
CA LEU A 21 6.12 -1.55 11.59
C LEU A 21 7.58 -1.32 11.23
N THR A 22 8.41 -1.10 12.22
CA THR A 22 9.83 -0.82 12.05
C THR A 22 10.66 -1.79 12.88
N GLY A 23 11.90 -1.99 12.47
CA GLY A 23 12.83 -2.87 13.17
C GLY A 23 14.01 -3.23 12.30
N LYS A 24 15.05 -3.77 12.92
CA LYS A 24 16.24 -4.21 12.21
C LYS A 24 15.96 -5.45 11.37
N ALA A 25 16.81 -5.74 10.40
CA ALA A 25 16.75 -6.98 9.65
C ALA A 25 16.81 -8.17 10.61
N GLY A 26 16.05 -9.21 10.32
CA GLY A 26 15.99 -10.41 11.15
C GLY A 26 15.06 -10.33 12.34
N THR A 27 14.23 -9.28 12.45
CA THR A 27 13.29 -9.12 13.56
C THR A 27 11.94 -9.81 13.32
N GLY A 28 11.77 -10.51 12.20
CA GLY A 28 10.55 -11.25 11.91
C GLY A 28 9.53 -10.50 11.08
N LYS A 29 9.87 -9.33 10.51
CA LYS A 29 8.94 -8.55 9.69
C LYS A 29 8.47 -9.33 8.47
N THR A 30 9.37 -10.04 7.80
CA THR A 30 9.03 -10.85 6.61
C THR A 30 8.09 -11.98 6.99
N THR A 31 8.35 -12.66 8.09
CA THR A 31 7.50 -13.73 8.60
C THR A 31 6.11 -13.18 8.97
N PHE A 32 6.08 -12.01 9.62
CA PHE A 32 4.84 -11.33 9.97
C PHE A 32 4.00 -11.05 8.71
N LEU A 33 4.61 -10.51 7.68
CA LEU A 33 3.91 -10.20 6.43
C LEU A 33 3.36 -11.47 5.78
N ARG A 34 4.15 -12.53 5.77
CA ARG A 34 3.71 -13.81 5.22
C ARG A 34 2.50 -14.35 5.97
N GLN A 35 2.55 -14.33 7.30
CA GLN A 35 1.43 -14.79 8.12
C GLN A 35 0.19 -13.93 7.92
N LEU A 36 0.38 -12.62 7.77
CA LEU A 36 -0.71 -11.71 7.50
C LEU A 36 -1.42 -12.06 6.19
N LYS A 37 -0.64 -12.34 5.14
CA LYS A 37 -1.19 -12.74 3.85
C LYS A 37 -1.94 -14.08 3.92
N GLU A 38 -1.45 -15.03 4.72
CA GLU A 38 -2.03 -16.36 4.81
C GLU A 38 -3.27 -16.42 5.71
N ARG A 39 -3.32 -15.60 6.76
CA ARG A 39 -4.32 -15.73 7.82
C ARG A 39 -5.34 -14.61 7.87
N SER A 40 -5.01 -13.42 7.36
CA SER A 40 -5.94 -12.30 7.47
C SER A 40 -7.12 -12.47 6.52
N PRO A 41 -8.35 -12.28 7.00
CA PRO A 41 -9.53 -12.27 6.12
C PRO A 41 -9.69 -10.96 5.36
N LYS A 42 -8.89 -9.95 5.66
CA LYS A 42 -8.97 -8.65 4.99
C LYS A 42 -8.52 -8.76 3.54
N ARG A 43 -9.17 -8.00 2.68
CA ARG A 43 -8.75 -7.86 1.29
C ARG A 43 -7.52 -6.98 1.26
N MET A 44 -6.39 -7.59 0.90
CA MET A 44 -5.08 -6.99 1.07
C MET A 44 -4.32 -6.95 -0.23
N ILE A 45 -3.62 -5.84 -0.46
CA ILE A 45 -2.64 -5.71 -1.52
C ILE A 45 -1.31 -5.35 -0.89
N VAL A 46 -0.25 -6.01 -1.33
CA VAL A 46 1.12 -5.73 -0.90
C VAL A 46 1.84 -5.04 -2.05
N VAL A 47 2.39 -3.87 -1.78
CA VAL A 47 3.17 -3.11 -2.77
C VAL A 47 4.54 -2.78 -2.21
N ALA A 48 5.48 -2.49 -3.09
CA ALA A 48 6.84 -2.11 -2.72
C ALA A 48 7.40 -1.14 -3.76
N PRO A 49 8.42 -0.33 -3.39
CA PRO A 49 8.96 0.69 -4.29
C PRO A 49 9.82 0.14 -5.43
N THR A 50 10.35 -1.08 -5.30
CA THR A 50 11.20 -1.68 -6.32
C THR A 50 10.73 -3.08 -6.68
N GLY A 51 11.14 -3.56 -7.88
CA GLY A 51 10.82 -4.90 -8.32
C GLY A 51 11.36 -5.98 -7.40
N VAL A 52 12.59 -5.83 -6.92
CA VAL A 52 13.20 -6.81 -6.00
C VAL A 52 12.44 -6.87 -4.69
N ALA A 53 12.12 -5.73 -4.10
CA ALA A 53 11.36 -5.68 -2.86
C ALA A 53 9.95 -6.26 -3.05
N ALA A 54 9.31 -5.98 -4.17
CA ALA A 54 7.99 -6.53 -4.49
C ALA A 54 8.03 -8.05 -4.57
N ILE A 55 9.02 -8.62 -5.24
CA ILE A 55 9.18 -10.07 -5.34
C ILE A 55 9.37 -10.67 -3.94
N ASN A 56 10.26 -10.09 -3.14
CA ASN A 56 10.55 -10.59 -1.80
C ASN A 56 9.31 -10.53 -0.88
N ALA A 57 8.49 -9.52 -1.04
CA ALA A 57 7.27 -9.35 -0.25
C ALA A 57 6.09 -10.16 -0.80
N GLY A 58 6.22 -10.74 -1.97
CA GLY A 58 5.12 -11.44 -2.62
C GLY A 58 4.04 -10.52 -3.10
N GLY A 59 4.40 -9.32 -3.54
CA GLY A 59 3.48 -8.31 -4.02
C GLY A 59 3.88 -7.74 -5.36
N VAL A 60 3.44 -6.53 -5.66
CA VAL A 60 3.73 -5.82 -6.91
C VAL A 60 4.33 -4.46 -6.60
N THR A 61 4.92 -3.82 -7.61
CA THR A 61 5.48 -2.48 -7.39
C THR A 61 4.36 -1.45 -7.26
N ILE A 62 4.65 -0.38 -6.52
CA ILE A 62 3.73 0.74 -6.36
C ILE A 62 3.35 1.31 -7.72
N HIS A 63 4.35 1.57 -8.57
CA HIS A 63 4.12 2.16 -9.89
C HIS A 63 3.26 1.26 -10.78
N SER A 64 3.48 -0.05 -10.73
CA SER A 64 2.69 -1.01 -11.50
C SER A 64 1.25 -1.07 -11.03
N PHE A 65 1.04 -1.19 -9.71
CA PHE A 65 -0.32 -1.32 -9.17
C PHE A 65 -1.15 -0.07 -9.39
N PHE A 66 -0.59 1.10 -9.05
CA PHE A 66 -1.30 2.37 -9.18
C PHE A 66 -1.17 3.01 -10.56
N GLN A 67 -0.39 2.39 -11.46
CA GLN A 67 -0.18 2.87 -12.82
C GLN A 67 0.41 4.29 -12.87
N PHE A 68 1.32 4.58 -11.94
CA PHE A 68 1.97 5.88 -11.87
C PHE A 68 3.06 6.02 -12.93
N PRO A 69 3.25 7.22 -13.51
CA PRO A 69 4.41 7.47 -14.33
C PRO A 69 5.69 7.51 -13.48
N LEU A 70 6.82 7.24 -14.10
CA LEU A 70 8.13 7.28 -13.43
C LEU A 70 8.65 8.71 -13.30
N ALA A 71 7.79 9.66 -12.97
CA ALA A 71 8.11 11.07 -12.83
C ALA A 71 7.62 11.56 -11.47
N PRO A 72 8.27 12.58 -10.87
CA PRO A 72 7.83 13.14 -9.60
C PRO A 72 6.39 13.64 -9.68
N TYR A 73 5.64 13.40 -8.63
CA TYR A 73 4.28 13.90 -8.49
C TYR A 73 4.31 15.36 -8.04
N VAL A 74 3.57 16.20 -8.76
CA VAL A 74 3.39 17.61 -8.39
C VAL A 74 1.89 17.80 -8.10
N PRO A 75 1.51 18.08 -6.86
CA PRO A 75 0.09 18.27 -6.52
C PRO A 75 -0.58 19.31 -7.40
N GLY A 76 -1.76 18.98 -7.90
CA GLY A 76 -2.56 19.87 -8.73
C GLY A 76 -2.12 19.96 -10.19
N SER A 77 -1.06 19.25 -10.62
CA SER A 77 -0.57 19.36 -11.98
C SER A 77 -1.29 18.41 -12.95
N SER A 78 -0.76 17.24 -13.19
CA SER A 78 -1.25 16.38 -14.27
C SER A 78 -1.93 15.11 -13.80
N PHE A 79 -2.02 14.89 -12.52
CA PHE A 79 -2.72 13.73 -12.00
C PHE A 79 -4.23 13.97 -12.09
N ASN A 80 -4.73 13.80 -13.29
CA ASN A 80 -6.10 14.11 -13.64
C ASN A 80 -6.81 12.82 -14.01
N THR A 81 -7.98 12.60 -13.44
CA THR A 81 -8.81 11.42 -13.73
C THR A 81 -9.23 11.33 -15.18
N LYS A 82 -9.13 12.45 -15.93
CA LYS A 82 -9.44 12.46 -17.35
C LYS A 82 -8.26 12.04 -18.22
N ASP A 83 -7.06 11.96 -17.68
CA ASP A 83 -5.90 11.48 -18.42
C ASP A 83 -5.99 9.96 -18.57
N GLU A 84 -6.01 9.47 -19.79
CA GLU A 84 -6.14 8.03 -20.05
C GLU A 84 -5.01 7.19 -19.46
N ARG A 85 -3.82 7.77 -19.27
CA ARG A 85 -2.69 7.08 -18.68
C ARG A 85 -2.96 6.67 -17.22
N PHE A 86 -3.91 7.33 -16.57
CA PHE A 86 -4.25 7.10 -15.17
C PHE A 86 -5.62 6.44 -15.00
N ARG A 87 -6.24 6.04 -16.11
CA ARG A 87 -7.51 5.35 -16.05
C ARG A 87 -7.32 3.91 -15.63
N PHE A 88 -7.98 3.55 -14.55
CA PHE A 88 -8.03 2.18 -14.13
C PHE A 88 -9.16 1.45 -14.85
N SER A 89 -8.94 0.14 -15.10
CA SER A 89 -10.02 -0.74 -15.54
C SER A 89 -11.11 -0.81 -14.46
N LYS A 90 -12.29 -1.29 -14.85
CA LYS A 90 -13.37 -1.50 -13.89
C LYS A 90 -12.95 -2.46 -12.77
N GLU A 91 -12.18 -3.48 -13.12
CA GLU A 91 -11.66 -4.45 -12.14
C GLU A 91 -10.70 -3.79 -11.15
N LYS A 92 -9.78 -2.96 -11.64
CA LYS A 92 -8.83 -2.26 -10.78
C LYS A 92 -9.55 -1.30 -9.84
N LYS A 93 -10.53 -0.55 -10.33
CA LYS A 93 -11.34 0.34 -9.50
C LYS A 93 -12.06 -0.44 -8.40
N ARG A 94 -12.59 -1.60 -8.74
CA ARG A 94 -13.26 -2.48 -7.78
C ARG A 94 -12.30 -2.96 -6.70
N ILE A 95 -11.10 -3.38 -7.10
CA ILE A 95 -10.07 -3.81 -6.15
C ILE A 95 -9.76 -2.68 -5.17
N ILE A 96 -9.54 -1.47 -5.67
CA ILE A 96 -9.22 -0.33 -4.81
C ILE A 96 -10.37 0.02 -3.88
N ARG A 97 -11.61 0.02 -4.37
CA ARG A 97 -12.77 0.34 -3.54
C ARG A 97 -13.00 -0.66 -2.41
N THR A 98 -12.73 -1.92 -2.68
CA THR A 98 -12.98 -3.00 -1.72
C THR A 98 -11.76 -3.34 -0.88
N LEU A 99 -10.66 -2.66 -1.08
CA LEU A 99 -9.42 -2.89 -0.36
C LEU A 99 -9.59 -2.54 1.12
N ASP A 100 -9.27 -3.49 1.98
CA ASP A 100 -9.33 -3.31 3.43
C ASP A 100 -7.96 -2.96 4.01
N LEU A 101 -6.90 -3.41 3.38
CA LEU A 101 -5.54 -3.27 3.90
C LEU A 101 -4.56 -3.09 2.76
N LEU A 102 -3.84 -1.98 2.79
CA LEU A 102 -2.70 -1.75 1.90
C LEU A 102 -1.42 -1.91 2.72
N VAL A 103 -0.56 -2.81 2.28
CA VAL A 103 0.75 -3.01 2.87
C VAL A 103 1.79 -2.41 1.94
N ILE A 104 2.61 -1.51 2.46
CA ILE A 104 3.73 -0.93 1.72
C ILE A 104 5.01 -1.43 2.38
N ASP A 105 5.69 -2.34 1.69
CA ASP A 105 6.98 -2.86 2.17
C ASP A 105 8.10 -1.90 1.77
N GLU A 106 9.18 -1.88 2.53
CA GLU A 106 10.34 -0.99 2.29
C GLU A 106 9.95 0.48 2.22
N ILE A 107 9.15 0.93 3.19
CA ILE A 107 8.61 2.30 3.22
C ILE A 107 9.71 3.36 3.27
N SER A 108 10.88 3.03 3.80
CA SER A 108 12.00 3.96 3.86
C SER A 108 12.50 4.39 2.48
N MET A 109 12.23 3.61 1.44
CA MET A 109 12.58 3.91 0.06
C MET A 109 11.49 4.67 -0.69
N VAL A 110 10.35 4.91 -0.05
CA VAL A 110 9.22 5.60 -0.65
C VAL A 110 9.33 7.10 -0.38
N ARG A 111 9.41 7.90 -1.44
CA ARG A 111 9.46 9.35 -1.33
C ARG A 111 8.11 9.89 -0.83
N ALA A 112 8.15 11.02 -0.17
CA ALA A 112 6.95 11.65 0.35
C ALA A 112 5.94 11.99 -0.78
N ASP A 113 6.44 12.45 -1.93
CA ASP A 113 5.58 12.76 -3.06
C ASP A 113 4.88 11.52 -3.61
N LEU A 114 5.54 10.37 -3.59
CA LEU A 114 4.92 9.11 -4.01
C LEU A 114 3.83 8.68 -3.02
N LEU A 115 4.06 8.84 -1.73
CA LEU A 115 3.06 8.52 -0.71
C LEU A 115 1.84 9.44 -0.85
N ASP A 116 2.06 10.72 -1.11
CA ASP A 116 0.98 11.67 -1.38
C ASP A 116 0.16 11.26 -2.61
N GLN A 117 0.83 10.76 -3.64
CA GLN A 117 0.18 10.29 -4.85
C GLN A 117 -0.71 9.06 -4.57
N ILE A 118 -0.23 8.14 -3.74
CA ILE A 118 -1.02 6.98 -3.30
C ILE A 118 -2.27 7.46 -2.56
N ASP A 119 -2.09 8.38 -1.62
CA ASP A 119 -3.20 8.92 -0.85
C ASP A 119 -4.23 9.60 -1.77
N ALA A 120 -3.78 10.35 -2.76
CA ALA A 120 -4.67 11.01 -3.71
C ALA A 120 -5.54 10.00 -4.48
N VAL A 121 -4.94 8.88 -4.92
CA VAL A 121 -5.68 7.84 -5.62
C VAL A 121 -6.68 7.16 -4.69
N LEU A 122 -6.29 6.85 -3.46
CA LEU A 122 -7.18 6.21 -2.51
C LEU A 122 -8.37 7.10 -2.16
N ARG A 123 -8.15 8.39 -1.97
CA ARG A 123 -9.24 9.33 -1.73
C ARG A 123 -10.19 9.43 -2.91
N LEU A 124 -9.66 9.35 -4.11
CA LEU A 124 -10.46 9.42 -5.32
C LEU A 124 -11.46 8.28 -5.44
N HIS A 125 -11.05 7.08 -5.02
CA HIS A 125 -11.84 5.87 -5.19
C HIS A 125 -12.50 5.36 -3.90
N LYS A 126 -12.19 5.92 -2.76
CA LYS A 126 -12.76 5.52 -1.47
C LYS A 126 -13.46 6.72 -0.81
N ASP A 127 -12.77 7.48 0.02
CA ASP A 127 -13.35 8.62 0.72
C ASP A 127 -12.50 9.87 0.46
N LYS A 128 -13.08 10.83 -0.23
CA LYS A 128 -12.37 12.06 -0.63
C LYS A 128 -11.94 12.92 0.55
N ASN A 129 -12.61 12.78 1.68
CA ASN A 129 -12.40 13.63 2.84
C ASN A 129 -11.46 13.02 3.88
N ARG A 130 -11.00 11.79 3.65
CA ARG A 130 -10.18 11.08 4.63
C ARG A 130 -8.87 10.61 4.02
N PRO A 131 -7.73 10.92 4.64
CA PRO A 131 -6.46 10.27 4.28
C PRO A 131 -6.53 8.78 4.62
N PHE A 132 -5.65 8.00 4.01
CA PHE A 132 -5.58 6.59 4.36
C PHE A 132 -5.02 6.38 5.75
#